data_362c483e602e90d18f672fd3071d00b9
#
_entry.id   362c483e602e90d18f672fd3071d00b9
#
_cell.length_a   1.000
_cell.length_b   1.000
_cell.length_c   1.000
_cell.angle_alpha   90.00
_cell.angle_beta   90.00
_cell.angle_gamma   90.00
#
_symmetry.space_group_name_H-M   'P 1'
#
loop_
_entity.id
_entity.type
_entity.pdbx_description
1 polymer ?
#
loop_
_entity_poly.entity_id
_entity_poly.type
_entity_poly.pdbx_seq_one_letter_code
_entity_poly.pdbx_strand_id
1 'polypeptide(L)'
;MSESGMSEKAVLSCRNLGKSYDEGPESVVVLSGLQLELFPGERVAIIGSSGSGKSTLLNLLGGLDTPSQGSVWLAGEELSALNEKARGLLRNRALGFVYQFHHLLPEFTALENVCMPLLIGKTPIPEARDRATALLKRVGLSHRLAHKPAELSGGERQRVAIARALVNEPGLVMLDEPTGNLDHHTGQGIQDLMRELSTASRTAFLVVTHDLNLARQMDRVLRLEDGRLVAD
;
A
#
# COMPACT_ATOMS: atom_id res chain seq x y z
N MET A 1 37.34 -18.10 1.28
CA MET A 1 36.41 -17.59 2.31
C MET A 1 35.19 -17.10 1.55
N SER A 2 34.18 -17.92 1.49
CA SER A 2 32.93 -17.63 0.77
C SER A 2 32.01 -16.82 1.70
N GLU A 3 31.82 -15.54 1.37
CA GLU A 3 30.75 -14.77 1.95
C GLU A 3 29.43 -15.40 1.50
N SER A 4 28.78 -16.10 2.42
CA SER A 4 27.39 -16.52 2.26
C SER A 4 26.53 -15.27 2.26
N GLY A 5 26.20 -14.75 1.08
CA GLY A 5 25.23 -13.70 0.91
C GLY A 5 23.92 -14.16 1.55
N MET A 6 23.56 -13.57 2.70
CA MET A 6 22.24 -13.74 3.28
C MET A 6 21.26 -13.17 2.26
N SER A 7 20.54 -14.04 1.55
CA SER A 7 19.44 -13.65 0.67
C SER A 7 18.46 -12.82 1.51
N GLU A 8 18.32 -11.57 1.17
CA GLU A 8 17.40 -10.67 1.87
C GLU A 8 15.97 -11.20 1.73
N LYS A 9 15.24 -11.27 2.86
CA LYS A 9 13.86 -11.79 2.85
C LYS A 9 12.92 -10.76 2.26
N ALA A 10 12.07 -11.18 1.33
CA ALA A 10 11.04 -10.35 0.77
C ALA A 10 10.05 -9.87 1.86
N VAL A 11 9.65 -8.60 1.81
CA VAL A 11 8.58 -8.04 2.68
C VAL A 11 7.21 -8.52 2.24
N LEU A 12 7.06 -8.79 0.93
CA LEU A 12 5.87 -9.36 0.31
C LEU A 12 6.30 -10.37 -0.74
N SER A 13 5.63 -11.50 -0.79
CA SER A 13 5.75 -12.42 -1.94
C SER A 13 4.42 -13.10 -2.24
N CYS A 14 4.20 -13.48 -3.49
CA CYS A 14 3.11 -14.36 -3.87
C CYS A 14 3.60 -15.42 -4.87
N ARG A 15 2.97 -16.60 -4.82
CA ARG A 15 3.29 -17.74 -5.70
C ARG A 15 2.03 -18.30 -6.31
N ASN A 16 2.03 -18.43 -7.62
CA ASN A 16 0.94 -18.98 -8.41
C ASN A 16 -0.43 -18.35 -8.07
N LEU A 17 -0.42 -17.03 -7.79
CA LEU A 17 -1.59 -16.31 -7.32
C LEU A 17 -2.61 -16.17 -8.44
N GLY A 18 -3.83 -16.57 -8.16
CA GLY A 18 -4.96 -16.48 -9.09
C GLY A 18 -6.27 -16.11 -8.39
N LYS A 19 -7.13 -15.44 -9.15
CA LYS A 19 -8.49 -15.08 -8.70
C LYS A 19 -9.49 -15.27 -9.82
N SER A 20 -10.53 -16.00 -9.52
CA SER A 20 -11.75 -16.11 -10.33
C SER A 20 -12.96 -15.73 -9.49
N TYR A 21 -13.99 -15.24 -10.16
CA TYR A 21 -15.29 -14.96 -9.57
C TYR A 21 -16.34 -15.79 -10.32
N ASP A 22 -17.21 -16.44 -9.57
CA ASP A 22 -18.34 -17.18 -10.13
C ASP A 22 -19.53 -16.22 -10.27
N GLU A 23 -19.74 -15.71 -11.48
CA GLU A 23 -20.85 -14.83 -11.81
C GLU A 23 -21.89 -15.61 -12.63
N GLY A 24 -22.82 -16.29 -11.93
CA GLY A 24 -23.87 -17.11 -12.57
C GLY A 24 -23.30 -18.38 -13.22
N PRO A 25 -23.62 -18.69 -14.51
CA PRO A 25 -23.19 -19.90 -15.17
C PRO A 25 -21.72 -19.87 -15.64
N GLU A 26 -21.08 -18.72 -15.62
CA GLU A 26 -19.70 -18.55 -16.11
C GLU A 26 -18.75 -18.11 -14.98
N SER A 27 -17.53 -18.65 -15.00
CA SER A 27 -16.44 -18.22 -14.11
C SER A 27 -15.55 -17.23 -14.85
N VAL A 28 -15.38 -16.04 -14.26
CA VAL A 28 -14.52 -15.00 -14.82
C VAL A 28 -13.16 -15.06 -14.13
N VAL A 29 -12.13 -15.44 -14.87
CA VAL A 29 -10.73 -15.42 -14.38
C VAL A 29 -10.18 -14.01 -14.53
N VAL A 30 -9.87 -13.37 -13.39
CA VAL A 30 -9.30 -12.01 -13.34
C VAL A 30 -7.79 -12.04 -13.25
N LEU A 31 -7.23 -12.99 -12.48
CA LEU A 31 -5.78 -13.14 -12.29
C LEU A 31 -5.40 -14.62 -12.39
N SER A 32 -4.24 -14.90 -13.00
CA SER A 32 -3.81 -16.28 -13.25
C SER A 32 -2.30 -16.44 -13.10
N GLY A 33 -1.87 -17.27 -12.14
CA GLY A 33 -0.50 -17.74 -12.02
C GLY A 33 0.55 -16.67 -11.71
N LEU A 34 0.17 -15.56 -11.04
CA LEU A 34 1.09 -14.47 -10.75
C LEU A 34 2.16 -14.88 -9.75
N GLN A 35 3.36 -14.35 -9.99
CA GLN A 35 4.50 -14.44 -9.07
C GLN A 35 5.06 -13.04 -8.86
N LEU A 36 5.29 -12.68 -7.62
CA LEU A 36 5.87 -11.39 -7.24
C LEU A 36 6.69 -11.57 -5.97
N GLU A 37 7.83 -10.93 -5.93
CA GLU A 37 8.62 -10.71 -4.71
C GLU A 37 8.97 -9.23 -4.63
N LEU A 38 8.88 -8.68 -3.42
CA LEU A 38 9.17 -7.28 -3.12
C LEU A 38 10.11 -7.24 -1.93
N PHE A 39 11.22 -6.51 -2.08
CA PHE A 39 12.28 -6.47 -1.06
C PHE A 39 12.24 -5.15 -0.26
N PRO A 40 12.83 -5.12 0.96
CA PRO A 40 12.89 -3.91 1.78
C PRO A 40 13.50 -2.72 1.02
N GLY A 41 12.80 -1.58 1.00
CA GLY A 41 13.23 -0.36 0.31
C GLY A 41 13.00 -0.37 -1.21
N GLU A 42 12.51 -1.45 -1.79
CA GLU A 42 12.21 -1.53 -3.22
C GLU A 42 10.91 -0.76 -3.55
N ARG A 43 10.91 -0.02 -4.65
CA ARG A 43 9.73 0.68 -5.19
C ARG A 43 9.34 0.04 -6.51
N VAL A 44 8.17 -0.60 -6.53
CA VAL A 44 7.66 -1.31 -7.72
C VAL A 44 6.37 -0.66 -8.20
N ALA A 45 6.28 -0.38 -9.48
CA ALA A 45 5.02 -0.02 -10.12
C ALA A 45 4.42 -1.23 -10.85
N ILE A 46 3.10 -1.36 -10.76
CA ILE A 46 2.31 -2.25 -11.61
C ILE A 46 1.40 -1.38 -12.47
N ILE A 47 1.65 -1.36 -13.77
CA ILE A 47 0.83 -0.64 -14.74
C ILE A 47 -0.14 -1.59 -15.43
N GLY A 48 -1.23 -1.04 -15.96
CA GLY A 48 -2.23 -1.79 -16.73
C GLY A 48 -3.46 -0.96 -17.04
N SER A 49 -4.24 -1.37 -18.02
CA SER A 49 -5.49 -0.72 -18.40
C SER A 49 -6.53 -0.73 -17.27
N SER A 50 -7.54 0.13 -17.36
CA SER A 50 -8.70 0.04 -16.45
C SER A 50 -9.35 -1.33 -16.61
N GLY A 51 -9.73 -1.94 -15.49
CA GLY A 51 -10.33 -3.29 -15.48
C GLY A 51 -9.34 -4.45 -15.62
N SER A 52 -8.03 -4.23 -15.73
CA SER A 52 -7.04 -5.32 -15.83
C SER A 52 -6.85 -6.15 -14.55
N GLY A 53 -7.52 -5.81 -13.44
CA GLY A 53 -7.42 -6.55 -12.17
C GLY A 53 -6.43 -5.96 -11.16
N LYS A 54 -5.91 -4.73 -11.35
CA LYS A 54 -4.93 -4.09 -10.43
C LYS A 54 -5.44 -3.97 -8.99
N SER A 55 -6.65 -3.48 -8.80
CA SER A 55 -7.24 -3.36 -7.45
C SER A 55 -7.53 -4.74 -6.83
N THR A 56 -7.95 -5.73 -7.65
CA THR A 56 -8.07 -7.13 -7.20
C THR A 56 -6.73 -7.66 -6.73
N LEU A 57 -5.67 -7.42 -7.49
CA LEU A 57 -4.30 -7.83 -7.11
C LEU A 57 -3.88 -7.20 -5.78
N LEU A 58 -4.07 -5.87 -5.61
CA LEU A 58 -3.76 -5.20 -4.34
C LEU A 58 -4.55 -5.78 -3.16
N ASN A 59 -5.84 -6.08 -3.35
CA ASN A 59 -6.68 -6.66 -2.30
C ASN A 59 -6.19 -8.06 -1.89
N LEU A 60 -5.78 -8.89 -2.84
CA LEU A 60 -5.20 -10.21 -2.55
C LEU A 60 -3.86 -10.11 -1.84
N LEU A 61 -2.96 -9.27 -2.35
CA LEU A 61 -1.63 -9.05 -1.76
C LEU A 61 -1.72 -8.44 -0.35
N GLY A 62 -2.73 -7.58 -0.12
CA GLY A 62 -3.03 -7.01 1.19
C GLY A 62 -3.84 -7.93 2.12
N GLY A 63 -4.25 -9.11 1.67
CA GLY A 63 -5.09 -10.02 2.45
C GLY A 63 -6.46 -9.46 2.80
N LEU A 64 -7.00 -8.56 1.96
CA LEU A 64 -8.36 -8.01 2.04
C LEU A 64 -9.37 -8.92 1.33
N ASP A 65 -8.88 -9.72 0.37
CA ASP A 65 -9.63 -10.77 -0.31
C ASP A 65 -8.84 -12.08 -0.28
N THR A 66 -9.50 -13.20 -0.54
CA THR A 66 -8.90 -14.53 -0.54
C THR A 66 -8.64 -14.97 -1.98
N PRO A 67 -7.43 -15.43 -2.31
CA PRO A 67 -7.14 -15.96 -3.64
C PRO A 67 -7.94 -17.24 -3.91
N SER A 68 -8.31 -17.45 -5.18
CA SER A 68 -8.88 -18.73 -5.63
C SER A 68 -7.78 -19.79 -5.80
N GLN A 69 -6.54 -19.37 -6.03
CA GLN A 69 -5.37 -20.21 -6.20
C GLN A 69 -4.11 -19.51 -5.72
N GLY A 70 -3.14 -20.29 -5.26
CA GLY A 70 -1.83 -19.79 -4.82
C GLY A 70 -1.85 -19.20 -3.42
N SER A 71 -0.75 -18.57 -3.03
CA SER A 71 -0.55 -18.06 -1.68
C SER A 71 0.17 -16.72 -1.69
N VAL A 72 -0.04 -15.94 -0.62
CA VAL A 72 0.60 -14.64 -0.37
C VAL A 72 1.27 -14.68 1.01
N TRP A 73 2.50 -14.19 1.08
CA TRP A 73 3.25 -14.01 2.32
C TRP A 73 3.52 -12.52 2.54
N LEU A 74 3.19 -12.02 3.71
CA LEU A 74 3.47 -10.66 4.17
C LEU A 74 4.36 -10.75 5.41
N ALA A 75 5.49 -10.06 5.38
CA ALA A 75 6.49 -10.10 6.47
C ALA A 75 6.89 -11.53 6.88
N GLY A 76 6.92 -12.45 5.93
CA GLY A 76 7.29 -13.86 6.14
C GLY A 76 6.15 -14.76 6.66
N GLU A 77 4.95 -14.23 6.89
CA GLU A 77 3.79 -14.99 7.35
C GLU A 77 2.80 -15.22 6.18
N GLU A 78 2.35 -16.45 5.99
CA GLU A 78 1.37 -16.79 4.95
C GLU A 78 -0.03 -16.34 5.35
N LEU A 79 -0.63 -15.45 4.53
CA LEU A 79 -1.92 -14.82 4.85
C LEU A 79 -3.08 -15.83 4.94
N SER A 80 -3.06 -16.87 4.11
CA SER A 80 -4.10 -17.93 4.10
C SER A 80 -4.07 -18.83 5.32
N ALA A 81 -2.90 -18.96 5.97
CA ALA A 81 -2.75 -19.75 7.19
C ALA A 81 -3.27 -19.02 8.45
N LEU A 82 -3.54 -17.71 8.35
CA LEU A 82 -3.97 -16.89 9.48
C LEU A 82 -5.50 -16.78 9.53
N ASN A 83 -6.06 -16.82 10.75
CA ASN A 83 -7.44 -16.43 10.95
C ASN A 83 -7.61 -14.90 10.75
N GLU A 84 -8.86 -14.44 10.60
CA GLU A 84 -9.20 -13.03 10.34
C GLU A 84 -8.56 -12.05 11.34
N LYS A 85 -8.56 -12.39 12.63
CA LYS A 85 -7.99 -11.54 13.68
C LYS A 85 -6.47 -11.42 13.55
N ALA A 86 -5.78 -12.55 13.37
CA ALA A 86 -4.33 -12.58 13.20
C ALA A 86 -3.90 -11.86 11.91
N ARG A 87 -4.62 -12.09 10.80
CA ARG A 87 -4.42 -11.42 9.52
C ARG A 87 -4.63 -9.90 9.63
N GLY A 88 -5.68 -9.46 10.34
CA GLY A 88 -5.93 -8.04 10.63
C GLY A 88 -4.81 -7.38 11.43
N LEU A 89 -4.28 -8.05 12.44
CA LEU A 89 -3.16 -7.56 13.24
C LEU A 89 -1.85 -7.51 12.43
N LEU A 90 -1.60 -8.53 11.60
CA LEU A 90 -0.44 -8.53 10.70
C LEU A 90 -0.50 -7.37 9.71
N ARG A 91 -1.66 -7.15 9.06
CA ARG A 91 -1.87 -6.00 8.17
C ARG A 91 -1.61 -4.68 8.90
N ASN A 92 -2.20 -4.50 10.07
CA ASN A 92 -2.03 -3.28 10.84
C ASN A 92 -0.56 -2.96 11.16
N ARG A 93 0.24 -4.00 11.46
CA ARG A 93 1.66 -3.86 11.81
C ARG A 93 2.56 -3.69 10.59
N ALA A 94 2.35 -4.50 9.54
CA ALA A 94 3.32 -4.69 8.46
C ALA A 94 2.98 -3.95 7.17
N LEU A 95 1.72 -3.48 7.02
CA LEU A 95 1.20 -2.93 5.76
C LEU A 95 0.53 -1.58 5.98
N GLY A 96 0.94 -0.57 5.20
CA GLY A 96 0.18 0.65 4.96
C GLY A 96 -0.62 0.53 3.67
N PHE A 97 -1.84 1.07 3.63
CA PHE A 97 -2.67 1.07 2.44
C PHE A 97 -3.20 2.46 2.12
N VAL A 98 -3.03 2.90 0.87
CA VAL A 98 -3.54 4.17 0.34
C VAL A 98 -4.43 3.87 -0.85
N TYR A 99 -5.70 4.17 -0.74
CA TYR A 99 -6.70 3.97 -1.79
C TYR A 99 -6.84 5.22 -2.67
N GLN A 100 -7.29 5.05 -3.89
CA GLN A 100 -7.55 6.12 -4.85
C GLN A 100 -8.48 7.20 -4.30
N PHE A 101 -9.51 6.83 -3.54
CA PHE A 101 -10.46 7.75 -2.90
C PHE A 101 -10.12 8.04 -1.43
N HIS A 102 -8.88 7.82 -1.01
CA HIS A 102 -8.32 8.09 0.32
C HIS A 102 -8.95 7.29 1.46
N HIS A 103 -10.25 7.02 1.43
CA HIS A 103 -11.05 6.35 2.47
C HIS A 103 -10.76 6.88 3.88
N LEU A 104 -10.71 8.21 4.00
CA LEU A 104 -10.65 8.85 5.31
C LEU A 104 -12.01 8.74 5.99
N LEU A 105 -11.98 8.55 7.30
CA LEU A 105 -13.18 8.53 8.13
C LEU A 105 -13.72 9.97 8.26
N PRO A 106 -14.91 10.29 7.73
CA PRO A 106 -15.38 11.66 7.57
C PRO A 106 -15.70 12.34 8.90
N GLU A 107 -16.02 11.58 9.95
CA GLU A 107 -16.33 12.09 11.28
C GLU A 107 -15.08 12.49 12.06
N PHE A 108 -13.91 11.97 11.69
CA PHE A 108 -12.63 12.17 12.37
C PHE A 108 -11.80 13.25 11.70
N THR A 109 -11.05 13.99 12.50
CA THR A 109 -10.06 14.97 12.04
C THR A 109 -8.89 14.29 11.31
N ALA A 110 -8.03 15.07 10.64
CA ALA A 110 -6.79 14.57 10.05
C ALA A 110 -5.91 13.85 11.07
N LEU A 111 -5.76 14.43 12.26
CA LEU A 111 -4.98 13.83 13.35
C LEU A 111 -5.59 12.49 13.78
N GLU A 112 -6.88 12.42 14.01
CA GLU A 112 -7.57 11.20 14.45
C GLU A 112 -7.52 10.11 13.38
N ASN A 113 -7.68 10.45 12.08
CA ASN A 113 -7.51 9.52 11.00
C ASN A 113 -6.12 8.87 11.01
N VAL A 114 -5.06 9.66 11.26
CA VAL A 114 -3.68 9.14 11.32
C VAL A 114 -3.41 8.38 12.62
N CYS A 115 -4.05 8.72 13.73
CA CYS A 115 -3.95 7.97 14.98
C CYS A 115 -4.57 6.57 14.91
N MET A 116 -5.57 6.36 14.05
CA MET A 116 -6.40 5.15 14.03
C MET A 116 -5.60 3.84 13.96
N PRO A 117 -4.62 3.65 13.08
CA PRO A 117 -3.83 2.42 13.03
C PRO A 117 -3.05 2.16 14.33
N LEU A 118 -2.53 3.21 14.97
CA LEU A 118 -1.82 3.10 16.24
C LEU A 118 -2.75 2.64 17.38
N LEU A 119 -3.96 3.20 17.42
CA LEU A 119 -4.97 2.85 18.44
C LEU A 119 -5.47 1.41 18.25
N ILE A 120 -5.65 0.95 16.99
CA ILE A 120 -5.93 -0.46 16.68
C ILE A 120 -4.80 -1.35 17.18
N GLY A 121 -3.54 -0.92 17.01
CA GLY A 121 -2.34 -1.57 17.53
C GLY A 121 -2.17 -1.44 19.06
N LYS A 122 -3.13 -0.82 19.78
CA LYS A 122 -3.12 -0.58 21.24
C LYS A 122 -2.01 0.35 21.73
N THR A 123 -1.49 1.21 20.87
CA THR A 123 -0.59 2.31 21.29
C THR A 123 -1.34 3.26 22.23
N PRO A 124 -0.75 3.72 23.34
CA PRO A 124 -1.37 4.70 24.22
C PRO A 124 -1.74 6.00 23.49
N ILE A 125 -2.89 6.59 23.84
CA ILE A 125 -3.42 7.79 23.15
C ILE A 125 -2.41 8.94 23.08
N PRO A 126 -1.68 9.31 24.14
CA PRO A 126 -0.70 10.39 24.07
C PRO A 126 0.40 10.11 23.04
N GLU A 127 0.97 8.91 23.05
CA GLU A 127 2.00 8.48 22.10
C GLU A 127 1.45 8.45 20.67
N ALA A 128 0.25 7.92 20.47
CA ALA A 128 -0.40 7.89 19.14
C ALA A 128 -0.58 9.31 18.58
N ARG A 129 -0.98 10.28 19.41
CA ARG A 129 -1.12 11.68 19.01
C ARG A 129 0.22 12.33 18.65
N ASP A 130 1.26 12.06 19.43
CA ASP A 130 2.59 12.63 19.20
C ASP A 130 3.17 12.09 17.86
N ARG A 131 3.11 10.79 17.63
CA ARG A 131 3.56 10.15 16.37
C ARG A 131 2.77 10.65 15.17
N ALA A 132 1.43 10.69 15.26
CA ALA A 132 0.56 11.17 14.20
C ALA A 132 0.81 12.66 13.90
N THR A 133 1.00 13.49 14.93
CA THR A 133 1.31 14.92 14.78
C THR A 133 2.66 15.12 14.07
N ALA A 134 3.70 14.38 14.46
CA ALA A 134 5.02 14.46 13.85
C ALA A 134 4.95 14.07 12.36
N LEU A 135 4.19 13.03 12.03
CA LEU A 135 4.07 12.58 10.65
C LEU A 135 3.24 13.55 9.79
N LEU A 136 2.14 14.08 10.32
CA LEU A 136 1.35 15.12 9.64
C LEU A 136 2.17 16.40 9.38
N LYS A 137 3.05 16.78 10.32
CA LYS A 137 4.00 17.86 10.12
C LYS A 137 4.98 17.54 8.99
N ARG A 138 5.50 16.31 8.92
CA ARG A 138 6.44 15.85 7.88
C ARG A 138 5.82 15.91 6.47
N VAL A 139 4.51 15.61 6.36
CA VAL A 139 3.77 15.74 5.08
C VAL A 139 3.21 17.15 4.84
N GLY A 140 3.64 18.16 5.62
CA GLY A 140 3.28 19.57 5.42
C GLY A 140 1.87 19.96 5.90
N LEU A 141 1.28 19.19 6.82
CA LEU A 141 -0.11 19.38 7.30
C LEU A 141 -0.21 19.80 8.78
N SER A 142 0.84 20.44 9.32
CA SER A 142 0.83 20.90 10.73
C SER A 142 -0.32 21.87 11.06
N HIS A 143 -0.79 22.63 10.07
CA HIS A 143 -1.89 23.59 10.19
C HIS A 143 -3.28 23.00 9.97
N ARG A 144 -3.36 21.68 9.66
CA ARG A 144 -4.61 20.97 9.33
C ARG A 144 -5.01 19.88 10.33
N LEU A 145 -4.31 19.72 11.43
CA LEU A 145 -4.52 18.63 12.39
C LEU A 145 -5.97 18.44 12.83
N ALA A 146 -6.68 19.55 13.10
CA ALA A 146 -8.06 19.55 13.58
C ALA A 146 -9.13 19.57 12.47
N HIS A 147 -8.73 19.63 11.17
CA HIS A 147 -9.66 19.68 10.07
C HIS A 147 -10.21 18.29 9.75
N LYS A 148 -11.49 18.23 9.39
CA LYS A 148 -12.13 17.02 8.89
C LYS A 148 -11.90 16.85 7.38
N PRO A 149 -12.07 15.65 6.82
CA PRO A 149 -11.85 15.40 5.38
C PRO A 149 -12.61 16.33 4.44
N ALA A 150 -13.83 16.76 4.81
CA ALA A 150 -14.61 17.70 4.01
C ALA A 150 -14.00 19.12 3.94
N GLU A 151 -13.15 19.48 4.88
CA GLU A 151 -12.47 20.77 4.97
C GLU A 151 -11.08 20.78 4.33
N LEU A 152 -10.66 19.63 3.76
CA LEU A 152 -9.36 19.43 3.15
C LEU A 152 -9.47 19.40 1.61
N SER A 153 -8.48 19.96 0.93
CA SER A 153 -8.33 19.77 -0.52
C SER A 153 -8.03 18.30 -0.87
N GLY A 154 -8.17 17.93 -2.16
CA GLY A 154 -7.83 16.58 -2.63
C GLY A 154 -6.40 16.17 -2.26
N GLY A 155 -5.43 17.05 -2.49
CA GLY A 155 -4.03 16.81 -2.15
C GLY A 155 -3.76 16.74 -0.64
N GLU A 156 -4.48 17.53 0.18
CA GLU A 156 -4.37 17.44 1.64
C GLU A 156 -4.94 16.11 2.14
N ARG A 157 -6.10 15.66 1.61
CA ARG A 157 -6.66 14.33 1.93
C ARG A 157 -5.68 13.20 1.57
N GLN A 158 -5.04 13.29 0.40
CA GLN A 158 -4.05 12.30 -0.02
C GLN A 158 -2.86 12.25 0.94
N ARG A 159 -2.33 13.40 1.35
CA ARG A 159 -1.24 13.45 2.34
C ARG A 159 -1.66 12.91 3.70
N VAL A 160 -2.90 13.13 4.14
CA VAL A 160 -3.44 12.49 5.36
C VAL A 160 -3.50 10.97 5.20
N ALA A 161 -3.98 10.46 4.05
CA ALA A 161 -4.04 9.02 3.79
C ALA A 161 -2.65 8.37 3.77
N ILE A 162 -1.65 9.05 3.19
CA ILE A 162 -0.25 8.60 3.20
C ILE A 162 0.31 8.61 4.63
N ALA A 163 0.08 9.68 5.40
CA ALA A 163 0.49 9.73 6.80
C ALA A 163 -0.16 8.58 7.61
N ARG A 164 -1.45 8.32 7.41
CA ARG A 164 -2.14 7.19 8.04
C ARG A 164 -1.51 5.84 7.67
N ALA A 165 -1.14 5.65 6.41
CA ALA A 165 -0.51 4.42 5.96
C ALA A 165 0.88 4.19 6.56
N LEU A 166 1.60 5.27 6.88
CA LEU A 166 2.99 5.24 7.36
C LEU A 166 3.14 5.25 8.88
N VAL A 167 2.09 5.59 9.64
CA VAL A 167 2.19 5.90 11.08
C VAL A 167 2.65 4.72 11.93
N ASN A 168 2.42 3.47 11.50
CA ASN A 168 2.93 2.26 12.13
C ASN A 168 4.34 1.87 11.68
N GLU A 169 5.00 2.68 10.84
CA GLU A 169 6.32 2.37 10.25
C GLU A 169 6.34 1.00 9.56
N PRO A 170 5.38 0.75 8.64
CA PRO A 170 5.26 -0.56 8.02
C PRO A 170 6.44 -0.87 7.11
N GLY A 171 6.76 -2.17 6.97
CA GLY A 171 7.74 -2.62 5.98
C GLY A 171 7.29 -2.45 4.53
N LEU A 172 5.98 -2.32 4.29
CA LEU A 172 5.39 -2.18 2.96
C LEU A 172 4.26 -1.15 2.96
N VAL A 173 4.20 -0.30 1.93
CA VAL A 173 3.05 0.54 1.62
C VAL A 173 2.54 0.21 0.23
N MET A 174 1.26 -0.08 0.12
CA MET A 174 0.55 -0.29 -1.14
C MET A 174 -0.27 0.95 -1.48
N LEU A 175 -0.18 1.42 -2.72
CA LEU A 175 -0.86 2.62 -3.19
C LEU A 175 -1.66 2.31 -4.46
N ASP A 176 -2.94 2.63 -4.43
CA ASP A 176 -3.84 2.56 -5.59
C ASP A 176 -4.02 3.95 -6.17
N GLU A 177 -3.46 4.21 -7.36
CA GLU A 177 -3.52 5.48 -8.10
C GLU A 177 -3.19 6.73 -7.24
N PRO A 178 -2.02 6.78 -6.58
CA PRO A 178 -1.75 7.78 -5.53
C PRO A 178 -1.67 9.22 -6.02
N THR A 179 -1.52 9.47 -7.32
CA THR A 179 -1.38 10.80 -7.92
C THR A 179 -2.51 11.17 -8.87
N GLY A 180 -3.43 10.24 -9.16
CA GLY A 180 -4.44 10.38 -10.22
C GLY A 180 -5.39 11.58 -10.09
N ASN A 181 -5.55 12.12 -8.87
CA ASN A 181 -6.43 13.27 -8.59
C ASN A 181 -5.65 14.51 -8.08
N LEU A 182 -4.32 14.55 -8.32
CA LEU A 182 -3.45 15.59 -7.79
C LEU A 182 -2.92 16.49 -8.91
N ASP A 183 -2.68 17.74 -8.57
CA ASP A 183 -1.85 18.61 -9.41
C ASP A 183 -0.41 18.10 -9.44
N HIS A 184 0.34 18.50 -10.46
CA HIS A 184 1.71 18.05 -10.71
C HIS A 184 2.65 18.31 -9.51
N HIS A 185 2.54 19.47 -8.87
CA HIS A 185 3.41 19.84 -7.75
C HIS A 185 3.15 18.97 -6.52
N THR A 186 1.89 18.74 -6.20
CA THR A 186 1.49 17.84 -5.09
C THR A 186 1.89 16.40 -5.37
N GLY A 187 1.72 15.94 -6.61
CA GLY A 187 2.15 14.60 -7.04
C GLY A 187 3.66 14.40 -6.89
N GLN A 188 4.45 15.38 -7.29
CA GLN A 188 5.91 15.34 -7.13
C GLN A 188 6.32 15.27 -5.66
N GLY A 189 5.70 16.06 -4.78
CA GLY A 189 5.97 15.99 -3.33
C GLY A 189 5.71 14.62 -2.70
N ILE A 190 4.70 13.89 -3.21
CA ILE A 190 4.44 12.51 -2.77
C ILE A 190 5.53 11.55 -3.25
N GLN A 191 6.00 11.70 -4.49
CA GLN A 191 7.07 10.88 -5.05
C GLN A 191 8.39 11.08 -4.29
N ASP A 192 8.71 12.32 -3.95
CA ASP A 192 9.90 12.66 -3.17
C ASP A 192 9.83 12.07 -1.76
N LEU A 193 8.65 12.11 -1.11
CA LEU A 193 8.42 11.47 0.18
C LEU A 193 8.59 9.94 0.11
N MET A 194 8.05 9.28 -0.91
CA MET A 194 8.24 7.84 -1.10
C MET A 194 9.72 7.48 -1.26
N ARG A 195 10.47 8.27 -2.05
CA ARG A 195 11.91 8.07 -2.25
C ARG A 195 12.68 8.25 -0.95
N GLU A 196 12.40 9.30 -0.20
CA GLU A 196 13.01 9.55 1.12
C GLU A 196 12.77 8.36 2.06
N LEU A 197 11.53 7.89 2.17
CA LEU A 197 11.16 6.81 3.08
C LEU A 197 11.74 5.44 2.65
N SER A 198 11.77 5.16 1.35
CA SER A 198 12.38 3.92 0.86
C SER A 198 13.86 3.84 1.22
N THR A 199 14.56 4.97 1.16
CA THR A 199 15.98 5.05 1.50
C THR A 199 16.23 5.05 3.00
N ALA A 200 15.50 5.88 3.76
CA ALA A 200 15.76 6.11 5.19
C ALA A 200 15.23 5.00 6.08
N SER A 201 14.03 4.48 5.79
CA SER A 201 13.33 3.48 6.62
C SER A 201 13.29 2.10 5.99
N ARG A 202 13.84 1.94 4.78
CA ARG A 202 13.74 0.71 3.97
C ARG A 202 12.29 0.23 3.78
N THR A 203 11.33 1.15 3.84
CA THR A 203 9.93 0.86 3.51
C THR A 203 9.83 0.56 2.02
N ALA A 204 9.27 -0.58 1.67
CA ALA A 204 8.97 -0.94 0.29
C ALA A 204 7.67 -0.25 -0.17
N PHE A 205 7.57 0.05 -1.45
CA PHE A 205 6.38 0.66 -2.05
C PHE A 205 5.91 -0.16 -3.25
N LEU A 206 4.65 -0.56 -3.23
CA LEU A 206 3.96 -1.15 -4.38
C LEU A 206 2.89 -0.19 -4.86
N VAL A 207 3.08 0.36 -6.04
CA VAL A 207 2.18 1.34 -6.65
C VAL A 207 1.46 0.70 -7.81
N VAL A 208 0.14 0.70 -7.82
CA VAL A 208 -0.61 0.41 -9.04
C VAL A 208 -1.10 1.72 -9.65
N THR A 209 -0.85 1.89 -10.96
CA THR A 209 -1.17 3.14 -11.63
C THR A 209 -1.31 2.95 -13.15
N HIS A 210 -1.99 3.88 -13.79
CA HIS A 210 -1.96 4.06 -15.25
C HIS A 210 -1.03 5.23 -15.66
N ASP A 211 -0.47 5.96 -14.69
CA ASP A 211 0.47 7.06 -14.95
C ASP A 211 1.88 6.51 -15.19
N LEU A 212 2.29 6.52 -16.47
CA LEU A 212 3.62 6.08 -16.87
C LEU A 212 4.75 6.97 -16.35
N ASN A 213 4.49 8.25 -16.06
CA ASN A 213 5.51 9.13 -15.50
C ASN A 213 5.82 8.75 -14.06
N LEU A 214 4.79 8.44 -13.27
CA LEU A 214 4.98 7.90 -11.93
C LEU A 214 5.69 6.54 -11.98
N ALA A 215 5.24 5.63 -12.85
CA ALA A 215 5.81 4.30 -12.96
C ALA A 215 7.32 4.31 -13.29
N ARG A 216 7.76 5.16 -14.22
CA ARG A 216 9.18 5.31 -14.61
C ARG A 216 10.10 5.81 -13.51
N GLN A 217 9.57 6.31 -12.42
CA GLN A 217 10.35 6.77 -11.26
C GLN A 217 10.53 5.67 -10.19
N MET A 218 9.93 4.50 -10.42
CA MET A 218 10.10 3.34 -9.55
C MET A 218 11.34 2.53 -9.96
N ASP A 219 11.80 1.67 -9.06
CA ASP A 219 13.00 0.87 -9.29
C ASP A 219 12.73 -0.29 -10.27
N ARG A 220 11.46 -0.75 -10.32
CA ARG A 220 11.00 -1.81 -11.22
C ARG A 220 9.57 -1.51 -11.67
N VAL A 221 9.29 -1.77 -12.94
CA VAL A 221 7.96 -1.65 -13.53
C VAL A 221 7.52 -3.02 -14.03
N LEU A 222 6.29 -3.38 -13.70
CA LEU A 222 5.62 -4.58 -14.18
C LEU A 222 4.32 -4.17 -14.87
N ARG A 223 3.91 -4.93 -15.87
CA ARG A 223 2.64 -4.75 -16.56
C ARG A 223 1.68 -5.87 -16.19
N LEU A 224 0.47 -5.51 -15.80
CA LEU A 224 -0.62 -6.46 -15.62
C LEU A 224 -1.44 -6.51 -16.91
N GLU A 225 -1.32 -7.61 -17.62
CA GLU A 225 -1.97 -7.85 -18.90
C GLU A 225 -2.55 -9.27 -18.94
N ASP A 226 -3.81 -9.40 -19.33
CA ASP A 226 -4.55 -10.67 -19.38
C ASP A 226 -4.43 -11.51 -18.09
N GLY A 227 -4.52 -10.83 -16.94
CA GLY A 227 -4.44 -11.46 -15.62
C GLY A 227 -3.04 -11.97 -15.24
N ARG A 228 -1.97 -11.55 -15.94
CA ARG A 228 -0.57 -11.95 -15.69
C ARG A 228 0.33 -10.75 -15.48
N LEU A 229 1.38 -10.92 -14.68
CA LEU A 229 2.46 -9.94 -14.57
C LEU A 229 3.56 -10.25 -15.57
N VAL A 230 3.90 -9.25 -16.40
CA VAL A 230 5.04 -9.29 -17.33
C VAL A 230 5.98 -8.13 -17.01
N ALA A 231 7.27 -8.30 -17.30
CA ALA A 231 8.24 -7.19 -17.18
C ALA A 231 7.92 -6.14 -18.27
N ASP A 232 8.00 -4.87 -17.91
CA ASP A 232 7.78 -3.75 -18.84
C ASP A 232 9.11 -3.25 -19.42
#